data_2d1248f94e91618802fb24a5f589740a
#
_entry.id   2d1248f94e91618802fb24a5f589740a
#
_cell.length_a   1.000
_cell.length_b   1.000
_cell.length_c   1.000
_cell.angle_alpha   90.00
_cell.angle_beta   90.00
_cell.angle_gamma   90.00
#
_symmetry.space_group_name_H-M   'P 1'
#
loop_
_entity.id
_entity.type
_entity.pdbx_description
1 polymer ?
#
loop_
_entity_poly.entity_id
_entity_poly.type
_entity_poly.pdbx_seq_one_letter_code
_entity_poly.pdbx_strand_id
1 'polypeptide(L)'
;MAKSYITNAPDWNVIKAYFTQTDIQHMLQVSQGAIDLSNCASVLANAQNIYQHVAEGSMPPGNKWPPAWINNFFEWMNSNPTCPS
;
A
#
# COMPACT_ATOMS: atom_id res chain seq x y z
N MET A 1 -28.17 2.42 -0.33
CA MET A 1 -27.89 2.89 0.40
C MET A 1 -26.56 3.26 0.42
N ALA A 2 -26.31 3.78 1.28
CA ALA A 2 -25.07 4.44 1.29
C ALA A 2 -23.92 3.58 1.05
N LYS A 3 -24.08 2.38 1.28
CA LYS A 3 -23.01 1.60 1.15
C LYS A 3 -22.55 1.38 -0.15
N SER A 4 -23.25 1.60 -1.10
CA SER A 4 -22.81 1.23 -2.41
C SER A 4 -21.54 1.96 -2.82
N TYR A 5 -21.32 3.18 -2.32
CA TYR A 5 -20.14 3.77 -2.75
C TYR A 5 -18.99 3.38 -1.90
N ILE A 6 -19.20 2.77 -0.82
CA ILE A 6 -18.12 2.31 -0.01
C ILE A 6 -17.38 1.25 -0.76
N THR A 7 -18.05 0.52 -1.62
CA THR A 7 -17.42 -0.53 -2.33
C THR A 7 -16.43 -0.02 -3.36
N ASN A 8 -16.35 1.29 -3.56
CA ASN A 8 -15.38 1.82 -4.47
C ASN A 8 -14.00 1.92 -3.84
N ALA A 9 -13.87 1.66 -2.56
CA ALA A 9 -12.56 1.63 -1.96
C ALA A 9 -11.76 0.48 -2.57
N PRO A 10 -10.49 0.70 -2.87
CA PRO A 10 -9.68 -0.35 -3.48
C PRO A 10 -9.45 -1.50 -2.50
N ASP A 11 -9.29 -2.69 -3.04
CA ASP A 11 -8.97 -3.84 -2.20
C ASP A 11 -7.49 -4.17 -2.35
N TRP A 12 -7.06 -5.24 -1.68
CA TRP A 12 -5.65 -5.61 -1.71
C TRP A 12 -5.18 -5.95 -3.13
N ASN A 13 -6.06 -6.48 -3.97
CA ASN A 13 -5.67 -6.80 -5.34
C ASN A 13 -5.26 -5.57 -6.12
N VAL A 14 -5.87 -4.44 -5.83
CA VAL A 14 -5.49 -3.18 -6.47
C VAL A 14 -4.18 -2.67 -5.87
N ILE A 15 -4.09 -2.68 -4.55
CA ILE A 15 -2.94 -2.12 -3.85
C ILE A 15 -1.66 -2.89 -4.15
N LYS A 16 -1.73 -4.23 -4.16
CA LYS A 16 -0.52 -5.00 -4.38
C LYS A 16 0.05 -4.77 -5.77
N ALA A 17 -0.79 -4.40 -6.73
CA ALA A 17 -0.33 -4.16 -8.09
C ALA A 17 0.51 -2.89 -8.19
N TYR A 18 0.45 -2.02 -7.18
CA TYR A 18 1.24 -0.80 -7.18
C TYR A 18 2.71 -1.06 -6.82
N PHE A 19 2.99 -2.16 -6.14
CA PHE A 19 4.34 -2.46 -5.70
C PHE A 19 5.03 -3.33 -6.75
N THR A 20 6.17 -2.86 -7.26
CA THR A 20 6.94 -3.63 -8.22
C THR A 20 7.82 -4.61 -7.48
N GLN A 21 8.38 -5.57 -8.21
CA GLN A 21 9.30 -6.53 -7.62
C GLN A 21 10.51 -5.81 -7.00
N THR A 22 10.97 -4.76 -7.64
CA THR A 22 12.08 -3.96 -7.13
C THR A 22 11.70 -3.31 -5.80
N ASP A 23 10.48 -2.79 -5.70
CA ASP A 23 10.02 -2.17 -4.47
C ASP A 23 9.95 -3.18 -3.34
N ILE A 24 9.43 -4.37 -3.64
CA ILE A 24 9.29 -5.43 -2.66
C ILE A 24 10.67 -5.81 -2.10
N GLN A 25 11.63 -6.03 -2.99
CA GLN A 25 12.97 -6.42 -2.57
C GLN A 25 13.67 -5.30 -1.81
N HIS A 26 13.52 -4.07 -2.28
CA HIS A 26 14.14 -2.93 -1.62
C HIS A 26 13.63 -2.79 -0.18
N MET A 27 12.32 -2.89 0.00
CA MET A 27 11.76 -2.72 1.33
C MET A 27 12.13 -3.87 2.26
N LEU A 28 12.22 -5.10 1.72
CA LEU A 28 12.69 -6.22 2.54
C LEU A 28 14.11 -5.99 3.03
N GLN A 29 14.96 -5.44 2.17
CA GLN A 29 16.33 -5.18 2.55
C GLN A 29 16.45 -4.08 3.60
N VAL A 30 15.84 -2.93 3.36
CA VAL A 30 16.01 -1.79 4.25
C VAL A 30 15.30 -1.98 5.58
N SER A 31 14.28 -2.83 5.62
CA SER A 31 13.57 -3.13 6.86
C SER A 31 14.05 -4.42 7.51
N GLN A 32 15.03 -5.09 6.91
CA GLN A 32 15.57 -6.34 7.39
C GLN A 32 14.47 -7.40 7.53
N GLY A 33 13.59 -7.45 6.55
CA GLY A 33 12.52 -8.43 6.50
C GLY A 33 11.27 -8.04 7.26
N ALA A 34 11.26 -6.89 7.91
CA ALA A 34 10.11 -6.48 8.72
C ALA A 34 8.92 -6.07 7.85
N ILE A 35 9.19 -5.50 6.69
CA ILE A 35 8.13 -5.03 5.80
C ILE A 35 8.20 -5.77 4.48
N ASP A 36 7.23 -6.65 4.26
CA ASP A 36 7.14 -7.41 3.02
C ASP A 36 5.95 -6.86 2.23
N LEU A 37 6.25 -6.13 1.17
CA LEU A 37 5.21 -5.47 0.36
C LEU A 37 4.39 -6.47 -0.45
N SER A 38 4.79 -7.72 -0.50
CA SER A 38 4.00 -8.75 -1.17
C SER A 38 3.01 -9.43 -0.24
N ASN A 39 3.04 -9.05 1.04
CA ASN A 39 2.19 -9.67 2.07
C ASN A 39 1.20 -8.63 2.59
N CYS A 40 -0.09 -8.90 2.42
CA CYS A 40 -1.12 -7.96 2.82
C CYS A 40 -1.06 -7.62 4.30
N ALA A 41 -0.90 -8.61 5.16
CA ALA A 41 -0.87 -8.35 6.60
C ALA A 41 0.33 -7.47 6.98
N SER A 42 1.48 -7.69 6.33
CA SER A 42 2.66 -6.88 6.59
C SER A 42 2.44 -5.44 6.13
N VAL A 43 1.87 -5.27 4.95
CA VAL A 43 1.57 -3.93 4.44
C VAL A 43 0.57 -3.22 5.33
N LEU A 44 -0.48 -3.94 5.76
CA LEU A 44 -1.50 -3.33 6.61
C LEU A 44 -0.93 -2.92 7.95
N ALA A 45 -0.08 -3.75 8.55
CA ALA A 45 0.53 -3.44 9.83
C ALA A 45 1.45 -2.23 9.75
N ASN A 46 2.01 -1.96 8.57
CA ASN A 46 2.93 -0.85 8.36
C ASN A 46 2.34 0.23 7.46
N ALA A 47 1.01 0.21 7.28
CA ALA A 47 0.37 1.07 6.28
C ALA A 47 0.62 2.54 6.49
N GLN A 48 0.60 2.99 7.75
CA GLN A 48 0.82 4.40 8.05
C GLN A 48 2.20 4.85 7.59
N ASN A 49 3.22 4.05 7.88
CA ASN A 49 4.59 4.38 7.49
C ASN A 49 4.73 4.33 5.98
N ILE A 50 4.15 3.33 5.35
CA ILE A 50 4.22 3.20 3.90
C ILE A 50 3.54 4.40 3.25
N TYR A 51 2.37 4.78 3.75
CA TYR A 51 1.64 5.92 3.22
C TYR A 51 2.50 7.19 3.29
N GLN A 52 3.13 7.42 4.43
CA GLN A 52 3.97 8.61 4.58
C GLN A 52 5.09 8.64 3.56
N HIS A 53 5.74 7.50 3.34
CA HIS A 53 6.85 7.45 2.40
C HIS A 53 6.39 7.68 0.95
N VAL A 54 5.27 7.08 0.54
CA VAL A 54 4.81 7.29 -0.83
C VAL A 54 4.28 8.70 -1.02
N ALA A 55 3.66 9.28 0.01
CA ALA A 55 3.15 10.64 -0.07
C ALA A 55 4.28 11.66 -0.14
N GLU A 56 5.37 11.40 0.55
CA GLU A 56 6.54 12.27 0.53
C GLU A 56 7.39 12.10 -0.70
N GLY A 57 7.19 11.00 -1.43
CA GLY A 57 7.98 10.72 -2.61
C GLY A 57 9.30 10.03 -2.32
N SER A 58 9.51 9.57 -1.08
CA SER A 58 10.74 8.87 -0.74
C SER A 58 10.68 7.39 -1.11
N MET A 59 9.51 6.89 -1.40
CA MET A 59 9.32 5.52 -1.82
C MET A 59 8.23 5.47 -2.88
N PRO A 60 8.42 4.74 -3.96
CA PRO A 60 9.65 4.02 -4.30
C PRO A 60 10.75 4.98 -4.75
N PRO A 61 12.01 4.62 -4.55
CA PRO A 61 13.11 5.51 -4.87
C PRO A 61 13.14 5.83 -6.36
N GLY A 62 13.25 7.12 -6.64
CA GLY A 62 13.40 7.57 -8.01
C GLY A 62 12.17 7.49 -8.87
N ASN A 63 11.03 7.03 -8.34
CA ASN A 63 9.86 6.82 -9.17
C ASN A 63 8.60 7.00 -8.34
N LYS A 64 8.19 8.22 -8.16
CA LYS A 64 7.06 8.54 -7.29
C LYS A 64 5.76 7.98 -7.81
N TRP A 65 4.90 7.58 -6.90
CA TRP A 65 3.57 7.14 -7.27
C TRP A 65 2.73 8.31 -7.78
N PRO A 66 1.86 8.07 -8.76
CA PRO A 66 0.88 9.09 -9.16
C PRO A 66 -0.03 9.43 -7.96
N PRO A 67 -0.53 10.66 -7.90
CA PRO A 67 -1.41 11.04 -6.79
C PRO A 67 -2.63 10.14 -6.62
N ALA A 68 -3.15 9.58 -7.71
CA ALA A 68 -4.29 8.69 -7.63
C ALA A 68 -3.95 7.42 -6.85
N TRP A 69 -2.74 6.90 -7.00
CA TRP A 69 -2.31 5.71 -6.28
C TRP A 69 -2.15 5.99 -4.80
N ILE A 70 -1.60 7.15 -4.47
CA ILE A 70 -1.42 7.56 -3.08
C ILE A 70 -2.78 7.67 -2.40
N ASN A 71 -3.73 8.29 -3.08
CA ASN A 71 -5.07 8.45 -2.56
C ASN A 71 -5.77 7.10 -2.39
N ASN A 72 -5.60 6.19 -3.34
CA ASN A 72 -6.18 4.87 -3.25
C ASN A 72 -5.59 4.09 -2.08
N PHE A 73 -4.31 4.21 -1.85
CA PHE A 73 -3.69 3.54 -0.72
C PHE A 73 -4.23 4.10 0.59
N PHE A 74 -4.40 5.41 0.65
CA PHE A 74 -4.96 6.06 1.84
C PHE A 74 -6.37 5.55 2.11
N GLU A 75 -7.20 5.47 1.08
CA GLU A 75 -8.56 4.98 1.24
C GLU A 75 -8.58 3.51 1.65
N TRP A 76 -7.69 2.70 1.07
CA TRP A 76 -7.62 1.30 1.42
C TRP A 76 -7.27 1.13 2.90
N MET A 77 -6.23 1.82 3.37
CA MET A 77 -5.79 1.64 4.75
C MET A 77 -6.82 2.14 5.76
N ASN A 78 -7.67 3.08 5.37
CA ASN A 78 -8.69 3.63 6.26
C ASN A 78 -10.06 2.97 6.12
N SER A 79 -10.20 2.02 5.20
CA SER A 79 -11.48 1.36 4.97
C SER A 79 -11.65 0.11 5.82
N ASN A 80 -10.77 -0.11 6.78
CA ASN A 80 -10.80 -1.28 7.64
C ASN A 80 -10.65 -2.56 6.80
N PRO A 81 -9.60 -2.62 5.98
CA PRO A 81 -9.48 -3.71 5.02
C PRO A 81 -9.19 -5.04 5.69
N THR A 82 -9.58 -6.11 5.00
CA THR A 82 -9.25 -7.45 5.44
C THR A 82 -8.31 -8.06 4.41
N CYS A 83 -7.37 -8.84 4.90
CA CYS A 83 -6.43 -9.49 4.02
C CYS A 83 -6.93 -10.86 3.62
N PRO A 84 -6.74 -11.25 2.36
CA PRO A 84 -7.10 -12.60 1.95
C PRO A 84 -6.23 -13.61 2.69
N SER A 85 -6.82 -14.71 3.06
CA SER A 85 -6.08 -15.71 3.80
C SER A 85 -5.45 -16.77 2.91
#